data_5cdc4433f2cec1b5867b69b97d5d872c
#
_entry.id   5cdc4433f2cec1b5867b69b97d5d872c
#
_cell.length_a   1.000
_cell.length_b   1.000
_cell.length_c   1.000
_cell.angle_alpha   90.00
_cell.angle_beta   90.00
_cell.angle_gamma   90.00
#
_symmetry.space_group_name_H-M   'P 1'
#
loop_
_entity.id
_entity.type
_entity.pdbx_description
1 polymer ?
#
loop_
_entity_poly.entity_id
_entity_poly.type
_entity_poly.pdbx_seq_one_letter_code
_entity_poly.pdbx_strand_id
1 'polypeptide(L)'
;MPNLVVIFGAPASGKAAIGHELSLLTGYRFFHNHMTADPAAALFGWGGKTFARTVEAMRTILFNEAAIEPTIPGVVFTFSWGLNLPDDTAFIDRTARLFVSNGGQVYFVELLASLEARVAREGTPFRIDLKPAQRDVTAARARQHEMQGKYVMNTDGQLPLPYPHLILDTETMSPGQAAAKIATTFKLAASDA
;
A
#
# COMPACT_ATOMS: atom_id res chain seq x y z
N MET A 1 -21.26 -1.90 2.79
CA MET A 1 -20.13 -2.86 2.86
C MET A 1 -18.82 -2.12 2.65
N PRO A 2 -17.74 -2.50 3.35
CA PRO A 2 -16.46 -1.80 3.26
C PRO A 2 -15.85 -1.85 1.86
N ASN A 3 -15.28 -0.73 1.43
CA ASN A 3 -14.51 -0.66 0.19
C ASN A 3 -13.02 -0.94 0.45
N LEU A 4 -12.25 -1.23 -0.60
CA LEU A 4 -10.80 -1.38 -0.54
C LEU A 4 -10.12 -0.41 -1.51
N VAL A 5 -9.18 0.39 -1.01
CA VAL A 5 -8.26 1.16 -1.85
C VAL A 5 -6.86 0.59 -1.67
N VAL A 6 -6.31 0.02 -2.73
CA VAL A 6 -4.93 -0.49 -2.75
C VAL A 6 -4.00 0.57 -3.33
N ILE A 7 -3.13 1.15 -2.51
CA ILE A 7 -2.10 2.09 -2.95
C ILE A 7 -0.79 1.32 -3.11
N PHE A 8 -0.28 1.25 -4.34
CA PHE A 8 0.95 0.51 -4.64
C PHE A 8 1.97 1.34 -5.41
N GLY A 9 3.16 0.79 -5.56
CA GLY A 9 4.30 1.44 -6.20
C GLY A 9 5.60 1.15 -5.45
N ALA A 10 6.72 1.65 -5.95
CA ALA A 10 8.04 1.40 -5.40
C ALA A 10 8.19 1.91 -3.94
N PRO A 11 9.13 1.38 -3.15
CA PRO A 11 9.45 1.93 -1.83
C PRO A 11 9.74 3.44 -1.91
N ALA A 12 9.33 4.19 -0.88
CA ALA A 12 9.45 5.66 -0.78
C ALA A 12 8.68 6.47 -1.86
N SER A 13 7.75 5.86 -2.62
CA SER A 13 6.87 6.59 -3.55
C SER A 13 5.78 7.42 -2.88
N GLY A 14 5.67 7.46 -1.55
CA GLY A 14 4.67 8.25 -0.83
C GLY A 14 3.44 7.47 -0.35
N LYS A 15 3.36 6.16 -0.60
CA LYS A 15 2.19 5.31 -0.25
C LYS A 15 1.62 5.54 1.14
N ALA A 16 2.50 5.53 2.15
CA ALA A 16 2.05 5.61 3.53
C ALA A 16 1.53 7.01 3.90
N ALA A 17 2.20 8.08 3.42
CA ALA A 17 1.74 9.45 3.66
C ALA A 17 0.39 9.71 2.98
N ILE A 18 0.27 9.31 1.70
CA ILE A 18 -0.98 9.44 0.95
C ILE A 18 -2.08 8.57 1.55
N GLY A 19 -1.78 7.33 1.96
CA GLY A 19 -2.74 6.44 2.59
C GLY A 19 -3.24 6.97 3.93
N HIS A 20 -2.38 7.59 4.73
CA HIS A 20 -2.75 8.27 5.97
C HIS A 20 -3.68 9.46 5.70
N GLU A 21 -3.31 10.37 4.79
CA GLU A 21 -4.15 11.51 4.41
C GLU A 21 -5.51 11.07 3.87
N LEU A 22 -5.53 10.02 3.03
CA LEU A 22 -6.77 9.47 2.50
C LEU A 22 -7.66 8.91 3.62
N SER A 23 -7.05 8.26 4.61
CA SER A 23 -7.81 7.72 5.76
C SER A 23 -8.44 8.82 6.59
N LEU A 24 -7.75 9.94 6.81
CA LEU A 24 -8.31 11.11 7.51
C LEU A 24 -9.46 11.74 6.72
N LEU A 25 -9.33 11.83 5.40
CA LEU A 25 -10.33 12.44 4.53
C LEU A 25 -11.61 11.61 4.41
N THR A 26 -11.50 10.28 4.43
CA THR A 26 -12.61 9.35 4.11
C THR A 26 -13.12 8.55 5.29
N GLY A 27 -12.44 8.56 6.43
CA GLY A 27 -12.71 7.67 7.56
C GLY A 27 -12.33 6.20 7.31
N TYR A 28 -11.76 5.87 6.14
CA TYR A 28 -11.27 4.52 5.86
C TYR A 28 -10.15 4.13 6.83
N ARG A 29 -10.06 2.88 7.20
CA ARG A 29 -9.00 2.37 8.09
C ARG A 29 -7.69 2.24 7.33
N PHE A 30 -6.65 2.91 7.84
CA PHE A 30 -5.32 2.84 7.23
C PHE A 30 -4.60 1.57 7.67
N PHE A 31 -4.28 0.71 6.70
CA PHE A 31 -3.55 -0.54 6.90
C PHE A 31 -2.29 -0.56 6.02
N HIS A 32 -1.16 -0.24 6.58
CA HIS A 32 0.09 -0.28 5.83
C HIS A 32 0.82 -1.63 5.98
N ASN A 33 1.54 -1.99 4.95
CA ASN A 33 2.25 -3.27 4.81
C ASN A 33 3.08 -3.67 6.04
N HIS A 34 3.70 -2.70 6.71
CA HIS A 34 4.56 -2.94 7.87
C HIS A 34 3.79 -3.32 9.15
N MET A 35 2.48 -3.10 9.22
CA MET A 35 1.68 -3.54 10.38
C MET A 35 1.69 -5.06 10.57
N THR A 36 1.95 -5.81 9.50
CA THR A 36 2.10 -7.27 9.56
C THR A 36 3.54 -7.72 9.34
N ALA A 37 4.31 -7.01 8.53
CA ALA A 37 5.67 -7.39 8.22
C ALA A 37 6.63 -7.17 9.39
N ASP A 38 6.53 -6.07 10.14
CA ASP A 38 7.45 -5.77 11.23
C ASP A 38 7.33 -6.75 12.42
N PRO A 39 6.14 -7.14 12.91
CA PRO A 39 6.01 -8.18 13.93
C PRO A 39 6.55 -9.53 13.47
N ALA A 40 6.30 -9.93 12.23
CA ALA A 40 6.83 -11.17 11.68
C ALA A 40 8.36 -11.12 11.56
N ALA A 41 8.91 -9.98 11.12
CA ALA A 41 10.36 -9.78 11.01
C ALA A 41 11.06 -9.77 12.37
N ALA A 42 10.41 -9.23 13.40
CA ALA A 42 10.96 -9.22 14.77
C ALA A 42 11.17 -10.65 15.32
N LEU A 43 10.35 -11.61 14.92
CA LEU A 43 10.44 -13.00 15.36
C LEU A 43 11.29 -13.87 14.43
N PHE A 44 11.20 -13.67 13.12
CA PHE A 44 11.75 -14.62 12.13
C PHE A 44 12.82 -14.00 11.22
N GLY A 45 13.12 -12.71 11.38
CA GLY A 45 13.94 -11.97 10.42
C GLY A 45 13.17 -11.65 9.13
N TRP A 46 13.76 -10.80 8.29
CA TRP A 46 13.18 -10.44 7.00
C TRP A 46 13.37 -11.55 5.96
N GLY A 47 12.33 -11.82 5.19
CA GLY A 47 12.36 -12.85 4.16
C GLY A 47 12.23 -14.27 4.72
N GLY A 48 12.40 -15.25 3.86
CA GLY A 48 12.25 -16.65 4.20
C GLY A 48 10.79 -17.12 4.28
N LYS A 49 10.62 -18.46 4.26
CA LYS A 49 9.29 -19.08 4.15
C LYS A 49 8.39 -18.83 5.37
N THR A 50 8.96 -18.86 6.58
CA THR A 50 8.18 -18.63 7.82
C THR A 50 7.71 -17.21 7.92
N PHE A 51 8.57 -16.22 7.62
CA PHE A 51 8.19 -14.82 7.55
C PHE A 51 7.04 -14.60 6.56
N ALA A 52 7.19 -15.07 5.31
CA ALA A 52 6.17 -14.89 4.27
C ALA A 52 4.82 -15.49 4.67
N ARG A 53 4.82 -16.75 5.16
CA ARG A 53 3.61 -17.45 5.62
C ARG A 53 2.93 -16.71 6.77
N THR A 54 3.71 -16.20 7.73
CA THR A 54 3.16 -15.48 8.89
C THR A 54 2.52 -14.15 8.46
N VAL A 55 3.20 -13.38 7.62
CA VAL A 55 2.66 -12.12 7.09
C VAL A 55 1.36 -12.37 6.31
N GLU A 56 1.33 -13.40 5.45
CA GLU A 56 0.14 -13.76 4.69
C GLU A 56 -1.02 -14.19 5.60
N ALA A 57 -0.77 -15.02 6.62
CA ALA A 57 -1.79 -15.44 7.57
C ALA A 57 -2.40 -14.26 8.35
N MET A 58 -1.56 -13.35 8.85
CA MET A 58 -2.01 -12.14 9.56
C MET A 58 -2.88 -11.25 8.66
N ARG A 59 -2.46 -11.02 7.42
CA ARG A 59 -3.23 -10.24 6.44
C ARG A 59 -4.55 -10.91 6.11
N THR A 60 -4.54 -12.21 5.89
CA THR A 60 -5.75 -12.98 5.57
C THR A 60 -6.80 -12.83 6.66
N ILE A 61 -6.41 -12.99 7.93
CA ILE A 61 -7.32 -12.79 9.06
C ILE A 61 -7.88 -11.36 9.06
N LEU A 62 -7.01 -10.35 8.99
CA LEU A 62 -7.43 -8.94 9.06
C LEU A 62 -8.34 -8.54 7.90
N PHE A 63 -8.06 -9.00 6.68
CA PHE A 63 -8.90 -8.67 5.52
C PHE A 63 -10.24 -9.41 5.54
N ASN A 64 -10.28 -10.67 6.01
CA ASN A 64 -11.53 -11.40 6.14
C ASN A 64 -12.50 -10.68 7.09
N GLU A 65 -12.01 -10.25 8.24
CA GLU A 65 -12.82 -9.49 9.20
C GLU A 65 -13.18 -8.10 8.65
N ALA A 66 -12.22 -7.38 8.07
CA ALA A 66 -12.45 -6.04 7.55
C ALA A 66 -13.46 -5.99 6.38
N ALA A 67 -13.52 -7.04 5.55
CA ALA A 67 -14.42 -7.08 4.39
C ALA A 67 -15.90 -7.22 4.78
N ILE A 68 -16.18 -7.70 5.99
CA ILE A 68 -17.54 -7.90 6.50
C ILE A 68 -17.93 -6.95 7.64
N GLU A 69 -16.98 -6.12 8.15
CA GLU A 69 -17.20 -5.24 9.30
C GLU A 69 -18.02 -4.00 8.89
N PRO A 70 -19.29 -3.90 9.26
CA PRO A 70 -20.18 -2.83 8.78
C PRO A 70 -19.88 -1.46 9.40
N THR A 71 -19.09 -1.40 10.47
CA THR A 71 -18.77 -0.15 11.18
C THR A 71 -17.64 0.64 10.53
N ILE A 72 -16.95 0.07 9.54
CA ILE A 72 -15.92 0.77 8.78
C ILE A 72 -16.37 1.04 7.35
N PRO A 73 -16.16 2.25 6.80
CA PRO A 73 -16.53 2.56 5.42
C PRO A 73 -15.60 1.88 4.40
N GLY A 74 -14.38 1.51 4.81
CA GLY A 74 -13.41 0.84 3.97
C GLY A 74 -12.01 0.76 4.55
N VAL A 75 -11.11 0.20 3.77
CA VAL A 75 -9.69 0.03 4.09
C VAL A 75 -8.82 0.70 3.02
N VAL A 76 -7.82 1.48 3.46
CA VAL A 76 -6.71 1.93 2.61
C VAL A 76 -5.51 1.04 2.90
N PHE A 77 -5.17 0.18 1.96
CA PHE A 77 -4.05 -0.74 2.08
C PHE A 77 -2.86 -0.28 1.24
N THR A 78 -1.67 -0.24 1.82
CA THR A 78 -0.44 0.08 1.07
C THR A 78 0.42 -1.14 0.85
N PHE A 79 0.82 -1.37 -0.40
CA PHE A 79 1.58 -2.53 -0.81
C PHE A 79 2.75 -2.18 -1.74
N SER A 80 3.89 -2.84 -1.58
CA SER A 80 4.98 -2.77 -2.55
C SER A 80 4.86 -3.99 -3.45
N TRP A 81 4.07 -3.85 -4.51
CA TRP A 81 3.72 -4.93 -5.42
C TRP A 81 4.83 -5.19 -6.42
N GLY A 82 5.41 -6.37 -6.37
CA GLY A 82 6.29 -6.89 -7.41
C GLY A 82 5.45 -7.51 -8.53
N LEU A 83 5.18 -6.79 -9.61
CA LEU A 83 4.34 -7.27 -10.72
C LEU A 83 4.93 -8.49 -11.41
N ASN A 84 6.24 -8.69 -11.32
CA ASN A 84 6.95 -9.89 -11.79
C ASN A 84 6.95 -11.03 -10.75
N LEU A 85 6.25 -10.88 -9.63
CA LEU A 85 6.05 -11.93 -8.61
C LEU A 85 4.62 -12.45 -8.68
N PRO A 86 4.38 -13.67 -9.17
CA PRO A 86 3.03 -14.24 -9.27
C PRO A 86 2.29 -14.30 -7.92
N ASP A 87 3.00 -14.59 -6.83
CA ASP A 87 2.41 -14.68 -5.49
C ASP A 87 1.87 -13.33 -4.99
N ASP A 88 2.54 -12.22 -5.31
CA ASP A 88 2.07 -10.87 -4.97
C ASP A 88 0.77 -10.57 -5.70
N THR A 89 0.72 -10.85 -7.01
CA THR A 89 -0.49 -10.64 -7.82
C THR A 89 -1.64 -11.53 -7.37
N ALA A 90 -1.37 -12.80 -7.08
CA ALA A 90 -2.37 -13.72 -6.57
C ALA A 90 -2.92 -13.29 -5.19
N PHE A 91 -2.07 -12.79 -4.31
CA PHE A 91 -2.48 -12.24 -3.01
C PHE A 91 -3.42 -11.03 -3.18
N ILE A 92 -3.04 -10.08 -4.02
CA ILE A 92 -3.83 -8.88 -4.26
C ILE A 92 -5.17 -9.21 -4.93
N ASP A 93 -5.19 -10.13 -5.91
CA ASP A 93 -6.42 -10.56 -6.57
C ASP A 93 -7.38 -11.25 -5.58
N ARG A 94 -6.89 -12.16 -4.75
CA ARG A 94 -7.71 -12.80 -3.69
C ARG A 94 -8.28 -11.78 -2.73
N THR A 95 -7.47 -10.81 -2.31
CA THR A 95 -7.91 -9.74 -1.40
C THR A 95 -8.98 -8.85 -2.06
N ALA A 96 -8.79 -8.47 -3.32
CA ALA A 96 -9.76 -7.67 -4.06
C ALA A 96 -11.09 -8.42 -4.21
N ARG A 97 -11.06 -9.68 -4.63
CA ARG A 97 -12.26 -10.54 -4.76
C ARG A 97 -13.00 -10.70 -3.44
N LEU A 98 -12.30 -10.78 -2.32
CA LEU A 98 -12.91 -10.86 -1.00
C LEU A 98 -13.82 -9.66 -0.71
N PHE A 99 -13.34 -8.43 -0.96
CA PHE A 99 -14.16 -7.22 -0.77
C PHE A 99 -15.33 -7.17 -1.75
N VAL A 100 -15.10 -7.48 -3.04
CA VAL A 100 -16.17 -7.51 -4.06
C VAL A 100 -17.24 -8.53 -3.72
N SER A 101 -16.87 -9.74 -3.31
CA SER A 101 -17.84 -10.81 -2.97
C SER A 101 -18.70 -10.46 -1.76
N ASN A 102 -18.22 -9.56 -0.89
CA ASN A 102 -19.00 -9.02 0.23
C ASN A 102 -19.71 -7.69 -0.09
N GLY A 103 -19.80 -7.30 -1.37
CA GLY A 103 -20.53 -6.13 -1.84
C GLY A 103 -19.79 -4.80 -1.73
N GLY A 104 -18.50 -4.81 -1.40
CA GLY A 104 -17.62 -3.65 -1.43
C GLY A 104 -17.10 -3.35 -2.85
N GLN A 105 -16.52 -2.17 -3.02
CA GLN A 105 -15.83 -1.76 -4.24
C GLN A 105 -14.31 -1.76 -4.01
N VAL A 106 -13.55 -1.99 -5.08
CA VAL A 106 -12.08 -2.06 -5.03
C VAL A 106 -11.49 -1.08 -6.03
N TYR A 107 -10.49 -0.33 -5.59
CA TYR A 107 -9.82 0.69 -6.37
C TYR A 107 -8.30 0.54 -6.24
N PHE A 108 -7.60 0.73 -7.34
CA PHE A 108 -6.14 0.68 -7.37
C PHE A 108 -5.55 2.05 -7.65
N VAL A 109 -4.54 2.41 -6.86
CA VAL A 109 -3.78 3.67 -7.01
C VAL A 109 -2.31 3.32 -7.16
N GLU A 110 -1.77 3.58 -8.33
CA GLU A 110 -0.36 3.44 -8.63
C GLU A 110 0.37 4.74 -8.39
N LEU A 111 1.46 4.71 -7.63
CA LEU A 111 2.29 5.87 -7.36
C LEU A 111 3.59 5.80 -8.15
N LEU A 112 3.80 6.78 -8.99
CA LEU A 112 5.05 6.99 -9.71
C LEU A 112 5.96 7.96 -8.94
N ALA A 113 7.24 7.64 -8.87
CA ALA A 113 8.31 8.53 -8.44
C ALA A 113 9.65 8.00 -8.97
N SER A 114 10.52 8.87 -9.43
CA SER A 114 11.87 8.52 -9.87
C SER A 114 12.68 7.87 -8.74
N LEU A 115 13.69 7.11 -9.08
CA LEU A 115 14.60 6.55 -8.08
C LEU A 115 15.26 7.65 -7.26
N GLU A 116 15.65 8.74 -7.90
CA GLU A 116 16.28 9.89 -7.26
C GLU A 116 15.36 10.51 -6.20
N ALA A 117 14.10 10.80 -6.54
CA ALA A 117 13.11 11.34 -5.61
C ALA A 117 12.87 10.39 -4.43
N ARG A 118 12.81 9.08 -4.68
CA ARG A 118 12.62 8.06 -3.63
C ARG A 118 13.81 7.96 -2.68
N VAL A 119 15.03 8.01 -3.22
CA VAL A 119 16.27 8.01 -2.42
C VAL A 119 16.37 9.27 -1.56
N ALA A 120 15.98 10.44 -2.11
CA ALA A 120 15.95 11.70 -1.35
C ALA A 120 14.94 11.67 -0.19
N ARG A 121 13.85 10.92 -0.31
CA ARG A 121 12.81 10.77 0.73
C ARG A 121 13.20 9.81 1.86
N GLU A 122 14.27 9.02 1.71
CA GLU A 122 14.74 8.16 2.81
C GLU A 122 15.28 9.02 3.96
N GLY A 123 14.95 8.67 5.19
CA GLY A 123 15.38 9.38 6.39
C GLY A 123 14.48 10.55 6.81
N THR A 124 13.35 10.79 6.14
CA THR A 124 12.39 11.80 6.62
C THR A 124 11.76 11.36 7.96
N PRO A 125 11.49 12.31 8.91
CA PRO A 125 10.92 11.99 10.23
C PRO A 125 9.67 11.11 10.15
N PHE A 126 8.69 11.48 9.34
CA PHE A 126 7.46 10.70 9.15
C PHE A 126 7.73 9.24 8.75
N ARG A 127 8.73 9.01 7.88
CA ARG A 127 9.08 7.66 7.43
C ARG A 127 9.75 6.84 8.53
N ILE A 128 10.62 7.47 9.32
CA ILE A 128 11.31 6.82 10.44
C ILE A 128 10.32 6.43 11.54
N ASP A 129 9.36 7.30 11.85
CA ASP A 129 8.33 7.04 12.85
C ASP A 129 7.43 5.88 12.44
N LEU A 130 7.02 5.84 11.16
CA LEU A 130 6.14 4.80 10.64
C LEU A 130 6.87 3.44 10.45
N LYS A 131 8.19 3.47 10.24
CA LYS A 131 9.03 2.29 9.93
C LYS A 131 10.33 2.31 10.70
N PRO A 132 10.30 2.06 12.02
CA PRO A 132 11.49 2.10 12.86
C PRO A 132 12.64 1.19 12.38
N ALA A 133 12.32 0.07 11.73
CA ALA A 133 13.31 -0.83 11.13
C ALA A 133 14.12 -0.20 9.96
N GLN A 134 13.72 0.98 9.46
CA GLN A 134 14.40 1.71 8.38
C GLN A 134 15.20 2.93 8.86
N ARG A 135 15.57 2.98 10.12
CA ARG A 135 16.40 4.06 10.69
C ARG A 135 17.80 4.15 10.09
N ASP A 136 18.34 3.04 9.61
CA ASP A 136 19.59 3.06 8.84
C ASP A 136 19.31 3.55 7.42
N VAL A 137 19.45 4.87 7.24
CA VAL A 137 19.18 5.58 5.98
C VAL A 137 20.13 5.10 4.86
N THR A 138 21.38 4.77 5.21
CA THR A 138 22.36 4.29 4.21
C THR A 138 21.94 2.93 3.66
N ALA A 139 21.60 2.00 4.53
CA ALA A 139 21.08 0.70 4.11
C ALA A 139 19.74 0.82 3.39
N ALA A 140 18.86 1.75 3.80
CA ALA A 140 17.59 2.00 3.12
C ALA A 140 17.78 2.51 1.69
N ARG A 141 18.72 3.43 1.46
CA ARG A 141 19.08 3.93 0.12
C ARG A 141 19.67 2.84 -0.77
N ALA A 142 20.59 2.05 -0.23
CA ALA A 142 21.18 0.91 -0.97
C ALA A 142 20.10 -0.08 -1.42
N ARG A 143 19.15 -0.41 -0.56
CA ARG A 143 17.99 -1.27 -0.90
C ARG A 143 17.13 -0.69 -2.02
N GLN A 144 16.96 0.64 -2.12
CA GLN A 144 16.21 1.26 -3.23
C GLN A 144 16.85 0.91 -4.59
N HIS A 145 18.18 1.01 -4.68
CA HIS A 145 18.90 0.68 -5.90
C HIS A 145 18.81 -0.81 -6.24
N GLU A 146 18.97 -1.68 -5.25
CA GLU A 146 18.83 -3.13 -5.44
C GLU A 146 17.42 -3.52 -5.93
N MET A 147 16.39 -2.96 -5.29
CA MET A 147 15.00 -3.27 -5.64
C MET A 147 14.60 -2.75 -7.02
N GLN A 148 15.15 -1.63 -7.45
CA GLN A 148 14.87 -1.04 -8.77
C GLN A 148 15.22 -1.99 -9.93
N GLY A 149 16.31 -2.74 -9.81
CA GLY A 149 16.72 -3.70 -10.85
C GLY A 149 16.08 -5.08 -10.73
N LYS A 150 15.49 -5.40 -9.56
CA LYS A 150 15.00 -6.75 -9.25
C LYS A 150 13.49 -6.90 -9.45
N TYR A 151 12.72 -5.85 -9.17
CA TYR A 151 11.27 -5.90 -9.17
C TYR A 151 10.65 -4.93 -10.17
N VAL A 152 9.66 -5.40 -10.91
CA VAL A 152 8.78 -4.55 -11.72
C VAL A 152 7.71 -4.01 -10.79
N MET A 153 7.71 -2.70 -10.53
CA MET A 153 6.81 -2.07 -9.53
C MET A 153 5.84 -1.06 -10.15
N ASN A 154 5.88 -0.91 -11.48
CA ASN A 154 5.01 -0.02 -12.24
C ASN A 154 4.35 -0.82 -13.36
N THR A 155 3.09 -0.48 -13.64
CA THR A 155 2.25 -1.22 -14.59
C THR A 155 2.39 -0.73 -16.02
N ASP A 156 3.09 0.38 -16.25
CA ASP A 156 3.10 1.11 -17.54
C ASP A 156 1.68 1.37 -18.07
N GLY A 157 0.75 1.61 -17.15
CA GLY A 157 -0.66 1.86 -17.44
C GLY A 157 -1.53 0.62 -17.62
N GLN A 158 -0.95 -0.59 -17.53
CA GLN A 158 -1.66 -1.85 -17.74
C GLN A 158 -1.78 -2.65 -16.43
N LEU A 159 -2.76 -2.29 -15.60
CA LEU A 159 -3.06 -3.06 -14.40
C LEU A 159 -3.44 -4.50 -14.76
N PRO A 160 -2.80 -5.53 -14.18
CA PRO A 160 -3.09 -6.94 -14.53
C PRO A 160 -4.42 -7.46 -13.92
N LEU A 161 -5.24 -6.59 -13.35
CA LEU A 161 -6.50 -6.91 -12.70
C LEU A 161 -7.62 -6.00 -13.23
N PRO A 162 -8.89 -6.50 -13.34
CA PRO A 162 -9.99 -5.78 -13.98
C PRO A 162 -10.68 -4.78 -13.03
N TYR A 163 -9.92 -3.93 -12.36
CA TYR A 163 -10.45 -2.95 -11.42
C TYR A 163 -10.13 -1.50 -11.84
N PRO A 164 -10.90 -0.51 -11.38
CA PRO A 164 -10.58 0.90 -11.57
C PRO A 164 -9.16 1.22 -11.09
N HIS A 165 -8.39 1.91 -11.95
CA HIS A 165 -6.97 2.20 -11.74
C HIS A 165 -6.68 3.67 -11.97
N LEU A 166 -6.01 4.30 -11.00
CA LEU A 166 -5.54 5.68 -11.05
C LEU A 166 -4.01 5.71 -10.91
N ILE A 167 -3.33 6.41 -11.80
CA ILE A 167 -1.88 6.61 -11.74
C ILE A 167 -1.60 8.05 -11.29
N LEU A 168 -0.73 8.22 -10.31
CA LEU A 168 -0.33 9.50 -9.75
C LEU A 168 1.18 9.66 -9.75
N ASP A 169 1.65 10.75 -10.33
CA ASP A 169 3.02 11.22 -10.13
C ASP A 169 3.09 11.98 -8.80
N THR A 170 3.87 11.44 -7.86
CA THR A 170 4.00 11.98 -6.51
C THR A 170 5.15 12.97 -6.34
N GLU A 171 5.88 13.29 -7.38
CA GLU A 171 6.91 14.32 -7.37
C GLU A 171 6.29 15.74 -7.46
N THR A 172 5.13 15.82 -8.09
CA THR A 172 4.42 17.08 -8.35
C THR A 172 3.26 17.37 -7.39
N MET A 173 2.98 16.47 -6.43
CA MET A 173 1.83 16.56 -5.53
C MET A 173 2.23 16.36 -4.07
N SER A 174 1.62 17.14 -3.17
CA SER A 174 1.65 16.83 -1.74
C SER A 174 0.79 15.58 -1.44
N PRO A 175 1.03 14.89 -0.30
CA PRO A 175 0.20 13.76 0.10
C PRO A 175 -1.30 14.09 0.21
N GLY A 176 -1.65 15.26 0.75
CA GLY A 176 -3.04 15.72 0.84
C GLY A 176 -3.68 15.98 -0.52
N GLN A 177 -2.96 16.58 -1.47
CA GLN A 177 -3.44 16.77 -2.84
C GLN A 177 -3.68 15.43 -3.56
N ALA A 178 -2.78 14.46 -3.38
CA ALA A 178 -2.93 13.12 -3.93
C ALA A 178 -4.14 12.40 -3.31
N ALA A 179 -4.31 12.48 -2.00
CA ALA A 179 -5.46 11.91 -1.29
C ALA A 179 -6.79 12.52 -1.76
N ALA A 180 -6.88 13.86 -1.90
CA ALA A 180 -8.06 14.54 -2.41
C ALA A 180 -8.38 14.11 -3.85
N LYS A 181 -7.36 13.95 -4.71
CA LYS A 181 -7.54 13.48 -6.08
C LYS A 181 -8.06 12.03 -6.12
N ILE A 182 -7.55 11.15 -5.27
CA ILE A 182 -8.04 9.77 -5.13
C ILE A 182 -9.52 9.77 -4.71
N ALA A 183 -9.85 10.49 -3.64
CA ALA A 183 -11.22 10.55 -3.12
C ALA A 183 -12.20 11.09 -4.17
N THR A 184 -11.85 12.14 -4.88
CA THR A 184 -12.69 12.73 -5.94
C THR A 184 -12.83 11.77 -7.13
N THR A 185 -11.75 11.16 -7.60
CA THR A 185 -11.76 10.26 -8.76
C THR A 185 -12.66 9.04 -8.53
N PHE A 186 -12.56 8.44 -7.37
CA PHE A 186 -13.32 7.25 -7.01
C PHE A 186 -14.64 7.55 -6.27
N LYS A 187 -14.97 8.83 -6.10
CA LYS A 187 -16.19 9.30 -5.40
C LYS A 187 -16.33 8.67 -4.00
N LEU A 188 -15.20 8.59 -3.28
CA LEU A 188 -15.21 8.08 -1.91
C LEU A 188 -15.92 9.09 -1.02
N ALA A 189 -16.82 8.60 -0.16
CA ALA A 189 -17.51 9.47 0.80
C ALA A 189 -16.49 10.13 1.74
N ALA A 190 -16.70 11.42 2.05
CA ALA A 190 -15.97 12.07 3.10
C ALA A 190 -16.39 11.49 4.46
N SER A 191 -15.46 11.48 5.43
CA SER A 191 -15.79 11.18 6.82
C SER A 191 -16.76 12.26 7.33
N ASP A 192 -17.88 11.85 7.89
CA ASP A 192 -18.67 12.72 8.76
C ASP A 192 -17.83 12.96 10.02
N ALA A 193 -17.16 14.12 10.09
CA ALA A 193 -16.24 14.51 11.16
C ALA A 193 -17.00 14.76 12.47
#